data_57b62ac9db712333817e924e8c6af78f
#
_entry.id   57b62ac9db712333817e924e8c6af78f
#
_cell.length_a   1.000
_cell.length_b   1.000
_cell.length_c   1.000
_cell.angle_alpha   90.00
_cell.angle_beta   90.00
_cell.angle_gamma   90.00
#
_symmetry.space_group_name_H-M   'P 1'
#
loop_
_entity.id
_entity.type
_entity.pdbx_description
1 polymer ?
#
loop_
_entity_poly.entity_id
_entity_poly.type
_entity_poly.pdbx_seq_one_letter_code
_entity_poly.pdbx_strand_id
1 'polypeptide(L)'
;MIFTCKTTNLNKAIQTVQRAISSKPSTPIFSGIHLIADNNILEIQAMDLNMAIACSIEAEIQEKGEIVVSAKHFSELMRKLPGENVTIVKNKEEKTINVQSDKSDFQLLLMNEDDYPKFPEFNADKQIVLEDEKIKELIKKTIFACSTDEARPLFTGILVELQDGKITFVGTNTHRLSIKTMEQESSEAMSMIIPSRVLSEIARNLTSELPQEVKLSLLNNHGTDR
;
A
#
# COMPACT_ATOMS: atom_id res chain seq x y z
N MET A 1 6.20 13.65 19.05
CA MET A 1 6.61 13.41 17.67
C MET A 1 6.84 14.74 16.98
N ILE A 2 8.04 14.95 16.45
CA ILE A 2 8.41 16.15 15.68
C ILE A 2 9.29 15.70 14.52
N PHE A 3 8.92 16.03 13.30
CA PHE A 3 9.73 15.73 12.13
C PHE A 3 9.59 16.76 11.01
N THR A 4 10.62 16.84 10.14
CA THR A 4 10.65 17.66 8.94
C THR A 4 11.02 16.82 7.73
N CYS A 5 10.31 16.97 6.63
CA CYS A 5 10.62 16.27 5.38
C CYS A 5 10.27 17.11 4.14
N LYS A 6 10.70 16.64 2.96
CA LYS A 6 10.33 17.28 1.70
C LYS A 6 8.84 17.10 1.41
N THR A 7 8.14 18.21 1.18
CA THR A 7 6.70 18.23 0.87
C THR A 7 6.34 17.35 -0.33
N THR A 8 7.20 17.35 -1.36
CA THR A 8 7.00 16.53 -2.57
C THR A 8 7.06 15.02 -2.28
N ASN A 9 8.01 14.58 -1.42
CA ASN A 9 8.16 13.17 -1.06
C ASN A 9 6.99 12.70 -0.21
N LEU A 10 6.58 13.50 0.78
CA LEU A 10 5.44 13.21 1.62
C LEU A 10 4.14 13.14 0.79
N ASN A 11 3.92 14.07 -0.13
CA ASN A 11 2.78 14.04 -1.03
C ASN A 11 2.72 12.76 -1.87
N LYS A 12 3.83 12.35 -2.49
CA LYS A 12 3.91 11.11 -3.27
C LYS A 12 3.58 9.89 -2.42
N ALA A 13 4.17 9.80 -1.22
CA ALA A 13 3.91 8.69 -0.29
C ALA A 13 2.44 8.62 0.13
N ILE A 14 1.83 9.77 0.49
CA ILE A 14 0.41 9.85 0.83
C ILE A 14 -0.46 9.41 -0.34
N GLN A 15 -0.20 9.88 -1.58
CA GLN A 15 -0.93 9.47 -2.77
C GLN A 15 -0.84 7.98 -3.06
N THR A 16 0.28 7.35 -2.70
CA THR A 16 0.47 5.91 -2.83
C THR A 16 -0.33 5.15 -1.79
N VAL A 17 -0.16 5.46 -0.50
CA VAL A 17 -0.78 4.68 0.58
C VAL A 17 -2.30 4.87 0.65
N GLN A 18 -2.82 6.06 0.34
CA GLN A 18 -4.27 6.32 0.36
C GLN A 18 -5.08 5.41 -0.58
N ARG A 19 -4.45 4.76 -1.56
CA ARG A 19 -5.09 3.79 -2.45
C ARG A 19 -5.50 2.50 -1.75
N ALA A 20 -4.90 2.20 -0.59
CA ALA A 20 -5.36 1.12 0.27
C ALA A 20 -6.72 1.43 0.91
N ILE A 21 -7.05 2.71 1.08
CA ILE A 21 -8.28 3.14 1.74
C ILE A 21 -9.50 2.89 0.84
N SER A 22 -10.50 2.21 1.36
CA SER A 22 -11.77 2.01 0.68
C SER A 22 -12.57 3.33 0.62
N SER A 23 -13.36 3.51 -0.45
CA SER A 23 -14.33 4.61 -0.54
C SER A 23 -15.44 4.52 0.53
N LYS A 24 -15.68 3.31 1.05
CA LYS A 24 -16.63 3.01 2.12
C LYS A 24 -15.93 2.14 3.17
N PRO A 25 -15.12 2.73 4.05
CA PRO A 25 -14.41 1.95 5.06
C PRO A 25 -15.39 1.30 6.03
N SER A 26 -15.13 0.03 6.38
CA SER A 26 -15.96 -0.74 7.32
C SER A 26 -15.94 -0.14 8.74
N THR A 27 -14.82 0.49 9.08
CA THR A 27 -14.59 1.14 10.37
C THR A 27 -13.96 2.51 10.12
N PRO A 28 -14.35 3.57 10.84
CA PRO A 28 -13.84 4.93 10.63
C PRO A 28 -12.31 5.04 10.65
N ILE A 29 -11.62 4.24 11.45
CA ILE A 29 -10.16 4.27 11.57
C ILE A 29 -9.45 3.93 10.26
N PHE A 30 -10.05 3.08 9.40
CA PHE A 30 -9.53 2.77 8.06
C PHE A 30 -9.64 3.92 7.05
N SER A 31 -10.23 5.06 7.44
CA SER A 31 -10.13 6.31 6.68
C SER A 31 -8.87 7.11 7.04
N GLY A 32 -8.07 6.63 7.97
CA GLY A 32 -6.83 7.25 8.45
C GLY A 32 -5.59 6.81 7.69
N ILE A 33 -4.58 7.67 7.74
CA ILE A 33 -3.18 7.35 7.40
C ILE A 33 -2.40 7.33 8.71
N HIS A 34 -1.65 6.26 8.93
CA HIS A 34 -0.76 6.11 10.08
C HIS A 34 0.64 6.56 9.68
N LEU A 35 1.22 7.45 10.46
CA LEU A 35 2.57 7.99 10.29
C LEU A 35 3.41 7.57 11.48
N ILE A 36 4.55 6.95 11.23
CA ILE A 36 5.51 6.49 12.24
C ILE A 36 6.86 7.14 11.95
N ALA A 37 7.36 7.93 12.90
CA ALA A 37 8.65 8.62 12.80
C ALA A 37 9.67 7.94 13.72
N ASP A 38 10.69 7.32 13.14
CA ASP A 38 11.81 6.70 13.87
C ASP A 38 13.05 6.62 12.99
N ASN A 39 14.25 6.71 13.58
CA ASN A 39 15.56 6.50 12.94
C ASN A 39 15.77 7.24 11.59
N ASN A 40 15.37 8.52 11.51
CA ASN A 40 15.42 9.36 10.30
C ASN A 40 14.60 8.84 9.12
N ILE A 41 13.64 7.97 9.39
CA ILE A 41 12.68 7.45 8.44
C ILE A 41 11.27 7.79 8.92
N LEU A 42 10.47 8.35 8.02
CA LEU A 42 9.04 8.46 8.21
C LEU A 42 8.38 7.33 7.42
N GLU A 43 7.78 6.40 8.13
CA GLU A 43 6.94 5.37 7.54
C GLU A 43 5.50 5.85 7.49
N ILE A 44 4.86 5.70 6.33
CA ILE A 44 3.50 6.11 6.05
C ILE A 44 2.72 4.86 5.66
N GLN A 45 1.64 4.57 6.37
CA GLN A 45 0.85 3.36 6.20
C GLN A 45 -0.62 3.70 6.01
N ALA A 46 -1.31 2.93 5.16
CA ALA A 46 -2.76 2.89 5.10
C ALA A 46 -3.23 1.48 4.78
N MET A 47 -4.40 1.11 5.29
CA MET A 47 -4.95 -0.22 5.08
C MET A 47 -6.48 -0.24 5.08
N ASP A 48 -7.01 -1.28 4.49
CA ASP A 48 -8.38 -1.76 4.72
C ASP A 48 -8.35 -3.27 5.04
N LEU A 49 -9.50 -3.93 5.05
CA LEU A 49 -9.58 -5.37 5.36
C LEU A 49 -8.89 -6.28 4.33
N ASN A 50 -8.63 -5.78 3.12
CA ASN A 50 -8.16 -6.58 2.00
C ASN A 50 -6.78 -6.16 1.49
N MET A 51 -6.31 -4.97 1.84
CA MET A 51 -5.07 -4.41 1.33
C MET A 51 -4.44 -3.47 2.33
N ALA A 52 -3.13 -3.55 2.45
CA ALA A 52 -2.31 -2.60 3.20
C ALA A 52 -1.17 -2.11 2.31
N ILE A 53 -0.87 -0.83 2.37
CA ILE A 53 0.25 -0.20 1.66
C ILE A 53 1.07 0.61 2.65
N ALA A 54 2.37 0.42 2.62
CA ALA A 54 3.34 1.22 3.36
C ALA A 54 4.36 1.84 2.41
N CYS A 55 4.78 3.05 2.73
CA CYS A 55 5.87 3.76 2.07
C CYS A 55 6.79 4.34 3.13
N SER A 56 8.08 4.36 2.85
CA SER A 56 9.09 5.00 3.70
C SER A 56 9.75 6.15 2.95
N ILE A 57 9.95 7.26 3.62
CA ILE A 57 10.69 8.42 3.12
C ILE A 57 11.70 8.88 4.15
N GLU A 58 12.77 9.52 3.69
CA GLU A 58 13.73 10.18 4.56
C GLU A 58 13.08 11.40 5.22
N ALA A 59 13.31 11.56 6.52
CA ALA A 59 12.84 12.69 7.31
C ALA A 59 13.84 13.00 8.42
N GLU A 60 13.99 14.28 8.74
CA GLU A 60 14.70 14.73 9.94
C GLU A 60 13.78 14.58 11.14
N ILE A 61 14.07 13.62 12.01
CA ILE A 61 13.25 13.30 13.18
C ILE A 61 13.88 13.90 14.43
N GLN A 62 13.20 14.88 15.03
CA GLN A 62 13.62 15.52 16.27
C GLN A 62 13.01 14.80 17.48
N GLU A 63 11.78 14.33 17.38
CA GLU A 63 11.10 13.54 18.40
C GLU A 63 10.34 12.37 17.74
N LYS A 64 10.71 11.16 18.08
CA LYS A 64 10.03 9.96 17.56
C LYS A 64 8.60 9.82 18.08
N GLY A 65 7.80 9.06 17.36
CA GLY A 65 6.43 8.76 17.75
C GLY A 65 5.57 8.36 16.57
N GLU A 66 4.30 8.26 16.81
CA GLU A 66 3.30 7.89 15.82
C GLU A 66 2.03 8.73 15.93
N ILE A 67 1.31 8.84 14.82
CA ILE A 67 0.04 9.55 14.71
C ILE A 67 -0.84 8.92 13.65
N VAL A 68 -2.16 9.03 13.83
CA VAL A 68 -3.14 8.70 12.80
C VAL A 68 -3.92 9.97 12.43
N VAL A 69 -3.97 10.27 11.13
CA VAL A 69 -4.64 11.46 10.59
C VAL A 69 -5.67 11.06 9.54
N SER A 70 -6.75 11.83 9.41
CA SER A 70 -7.71 11.63 8.31
C SER A 70 -7.03 11.75 6.95
N ALA A 71 -7.05 10.69 6.16
CA ALA A 71 -6.43 10.66 4.83
C ALA A 71 -6.93 11.77 3.92
N LYS A 72 -8.25 12.02 3.94
CA LYS A 72 -8.88 13.07 3.12
C LYS A 72 -8.33 14.45 3.47
N HIS A 73 -8.40 14.86 4.73
CA HIS A 73 -7.99 16.20 5.15
C HIS A 73 -6.48 16.38 5.01
N PHE A 74 -5.72 15.35 5.39
CA PHE A 74 -4.26 15.41 5.32
C PHE A 74 -3.75 15.48 3.88
N SER A 75 -4.29 14.66 2.96
CA SER A 75 -3.88 14.69 1.56
C SER A 75 -4.28 16.01 0.86
N GLU A 76 -5.46 16.56 1.16
CA GLU A 76 -5.89 17.85 0.63
C GLU A 76 -4.99 19.00 1.10
N LEU A 77 -4.60 18.97 2.38
CA LEU A 77 -3.68 19.96 2.95
C LEU A 77 -2.30 19.85 2.31
N MET A 78 -1.69 18.65 2.34
CA MET A 78 -0.34 18.43 1.80
C MET A 78 -0.22 18.87 0.33
N ARG A 79 -1.24 18.65 -0.48
CA ARG A 79 -1.25 19.04 -1.90
C ARG A 79 -1.24 20.56 -2.11
N LYS A 80 -1.68 21.34 -1.11
CA LYS A 80 -1.80 22.80 -1.19
C LYS A 80 -0.66 23.55 -0.47
N LEU A 81 0.24 22.83 0.22
CA LEU A 81 1.36 23.46 0.92
C LEU A 81 2.33 24.11 -0.08
N PRO A 82 2.73 25.37 0.16
CA PRO A 82 3.57 26.12 -0.77
C PRO A 82 5.07 25.80 -0.64
N GLY A 83 5.52 25.33 0.53
CA GLY A 83 6.93 25.19 0.86
C GLY A 83 7.59 23.91 0.35
N GLU A 84 8.90 23.95 0.16
CA GLU A 84 9.72 22.79 -0.19
C GLU A 84 9.74 21.75 0.94
N ASN A 85 9.79 22.22 2.18
CA ASN A 85 9.77 21.38 3.37
C ASN A 85 8.50 21.60 4.19
N VAL A 86 8.09 20.55 4.88
CA VAL A 86 7.01 20.57 5.85
C VAL A 86 7.50 20.04 7.18
N THR A 87 7.16 20.74 8.26
CA THR A 87 7.41 20.33 9.64
C THR A 87 6.08 19.95 10.29
N ILE A 88 6.03 18.80 10.91
CA ILE A 88 4.86 18.30 11.62
C ILE A 88 5.20 18.11 13.10
N VAL A 89 4.37 18.69 13.95
CA VAL A 89 4.51 18.68 15.42
C VAL A 89 3.25 18.10 16.04
N LYS A 90 3.36 16.98 16.76
CA LYS A 90 2.25 16.40 17.54
C LYS A 90 2.06 17.21 18.82
N ASN A 91 0.86 17.73 19.00
CA ASN A 91 0.46 18.40 20.22
C ASN A 91 -0.16 17.38 21.20
N LYS A 92 0.55 17.08 22.29
CA LYS A 92 0.17 15.99 23.20
C LYS A 92 -1.12 16.29 23.99
N GLU A 93 -1.37 17.56 24.29
CA GLU A 93 -2.49 17.97 25.14
C GLU A 93 -3.81 18.08 24.36
N GLU A 94 -3.74 18.48 23.09
CA GLU A 94 -4.91 18.83 22.28
C GLU A 94 -5.35 17.73 21.29
N LYS A 95 -4.64 16.61 21.24
CA LYS A 95 -4.86 15.55 20.21
C LYS A 95 -4.88 16.13 18.79
N THR A 96 -3.96 17.04 18.50
CA THR A 96 -3.81 17.70 17.22
C THR A 96 -2.38 17.60 16.72
N ILE A 97 -2.20 17.86 15.42
CA ILE A 97 -0.88 18.19 14.86
C ILE A 97 -0.88 19.59 14.31
N ASN A 98 0.25 20.27 14.44
CA ASN A 98 0.56 21.49 13.69
C ASN A 98 1.39 21.11 12.47
N VAL A 99 0.98 21.61 11.33
CA VAL A 99 1.62 21.41 10.02
C VAL A 99 2.14 22.78 9.56
N GLN A 100 3.45 22.93 9.53
CA GLN A 100 4.13 24.18 9.20
C GLN A 100 4.87 24.04 7.87
N SER A 101 4.66 24.99 6.97
CA SER A 101 5.37 25.05 5.68
C SER A 101 5.47 26.51 5.26
N ASP A 102 6.68 27.02 5.10
CA ASP A 102 7.01 28.45 4.91
C ASP A 102 6.34 29.34 5.97
N LYS A 103 5.42 30.23 5.52
CA LYS A 103 4.65 31.12 6.40
C LYS A 103 3.27 30.57 6.78
N SER A 104 2.98 29.34 6.39
CA SER A 104 1.68 28.72 6.64
C SER A 104 1.76 27.80 7.85
N ASP A 105 0.76 27.89 8.72
CA ASP A 105 0.59 27.05 9.89
C ASP A 105 -0.86 26.55 9.93
N PHE A 106 -1.04 25.23 10.00
CA PHE A 106 -2.34 24.59 9.99
C PHE A 106 -2.42 23.59 11.15
N GLN A 107 -3.61 23.45 11.70
CA GLN A 107 -3.88 22.47 12.73
C GLN A 107 -4.87 21.42 12.23
N LEU A 108 -4.56 20.15 12.47
CA LEU A 108 -5.42 19.01 12.16
C LEU A 108 -5.67 18.17 13.41
N LEU A 109 -6.91 17.68 13.54
CA LEU A 109 -7.28 16.72 14.58
C LEU A 109 -6.69 15.34 14.26
N LEU A 110 -6.19 14.68 15.33
CA LEU A 110 -5.74 13.29 15.27
C LEU A 110 -6.94 12.33 15.41
N MET A 111 -6.85 11.20 14.75
CA MET A 111 -7.64 10.03 15.05
C MET A 111 -6.99 9.27 16.23
N ASN A 112 -7.74 8.39 16.89
CA ASN A 112 -7.18 7.62 17.99
C ASN A 112 -6.23 6.55 17.44
N GLU A 113 -4.94 6.65 17.77
CA GLU A 113 -3.90 5.74 17.29
C GLU A 113 -4.05 4.31 17.84
N ASP A 114 -4.61 4.17 19.06
CA ASP A 114 -4.84 2.87 19.69
C ASP A 114 -5.87 2.00 18.93
N ASP A 115 -6.75 2.63 18.15
CA ASP A 115 -7.75 1.95 17.34
C ASP A 115 -7.20 1.49 15.98
N TYR A 116 -5.98 1.92 15.61
CA TYR A 116 -5.38 1.55 14.32
C TYR A 116 -4.78 0.15 14.41
N PRO A 117 -5.19 -0.78 13.53
CA PRO A 117 -4.65 -2.14 13.56
C PRO A 117 -3.14 -2.15 13.27
N LYS A 118 -2.44 -3.11 13.88
CA LYS A 118 -1.03 -3.32 13.56
C LYS A 118 -0.87 -3.69 12.09
N PHE A 119 0.12 -3.07 11.44
CA PHE A 119 0.47 -3.42 10.08
C PHE A 119 0.95 -4.87 10.03
N PRO A 120 0.53 -5.66 9.02
CA PRO A 120 0.95 -7.06 8.92
C PRO A 120 2.46 -7.19 8.84
N GLU A 121 3.05 -8.01 9.70
CA GLU A 121 4.46 -8.38 9.59
C GLU A 121 4.60 -9.54 8.60
N PHE A 122 5.49 -9.38 7.64
CA PHE A 122 5.73 -10.38 6.61
C PHE A 122 7.02 -11.16 6.90
N ASN A 123 6.89 -12.29 7.57
CA ASN A 123 7.93 -13.34 7.58
C ASN A 123 7.60 -14.30 6.44
N ALA A 124 8.18 -14.07 5.27
CA ALA A 124 7.84 -14.83 4.08
C ALA A 124 8.44 -16.23 4.12
N ASP A 125 7.60 -17.25 4.09
CA ASP A 125 8.04 -18.65 3.94
C ASP A 125 8.52 -18.91 2.50
N LYS A 126 7.93 -18.20 1.53
CA LYS A 126 8.26 -18.33 0.10
C LYS A 126 8.37 -16.96 -0.53
N GLN A 127 9.39 -16.77 -1.35
CA GLN A 127 9.64 -15.53 -2.04
C GLN A 127 10.02 -15.76 -3.49
N ILE A 128 9.44 -14.96 -4.40
CA ILE A 128 9.79 -14.93 -5.82
C ILE A 128 10.27 -13.52 -6.15
N VAL A 129 11.33 -13.43 -6.94
CA VAL A 129 11.82 -12.17 -7.50
C VAL A 129 11.43 -12.12 -8.97
N LEU A 130 10.75 -11.07 -9.36
CA LEU A 130 10.29 -10.81 -10.74
C LEU A 130 10.78 -9.45 -11.21
N GLU A 131 11.08 -9.32 -12.48
CA GLU A 131 11.28 -8.03 -13.12
C GLU A 131 9.95 -7.27 -13.16
N ASP A 132 9.97 -5.97 -12.92
CA ASP A 132 8.78 -5.13 -12.86
C ASP A 132 8.01 -5.10 -14.19
N GLU A 133 8.68 -5.13 -15.33
CA GLU A 133 8.04 -5.20 -16.65
C GLU A 133 7.30 -6.53 -16.86
N LYS A 134 7.90 -7.64 -16.38
CA LYS A 134 7.29 -8.96 -16.48
C LYS A 134 5.97 -9.02 -15.69
N ILE A 135 5.98 -8.52 -14.46
CA ILE A 135 4.76 -8.50 -13.63
C ILE A 135 3.70 -7.55 -14.18
N LYS A 136 4.09 -6.37 -14.71
CA LYS A 136 3.18 -5.45 -15.39
C LYS A 136 2.49 -6.09 -16.59
N GLU A 137 3.26 -6.81 -17.42
CA GLU A 137 2.70 -7.49 -18.58
C GLU A 137 1.72 -8.59 -18.17
N LEU A 138 2.08 -9.44 -17.19
CA LEU A 138 1.21 -10.49 -16.66
C LEU A 138 -0.11 -9.92 -16.18
N ILE A 139 -0.07 -8.85 -15.38
CA ILE A 139 -1.26 -8.16 -14.87
C ILE A 139 -2.08 -7.58 -16.02
N LYS A 140 -1.46 -6.80 -16.90
CA LYS A 140 -2.15 -6.11 -18.01
C LYS A 140 -2.89 -7.07 -18.92
N LYS A 141 -2.31 -8.25 -19.16
CA LYS A 141 -2.87 -9.26 -20.07
C LYS A 141 -3.99 -10.10 -19.45
N THR A 142 -4.22 -10.05 -18.15
CA THR A 142 -5.17 -10.93 -17.47
C THR A 142 -6.25 -10.20 -16.69
N ILE A 143 -5.94 -9.04 -16.10
CA ILE A 143 -6.82 -8.34 -15.16
C ILE A 143 -8.19 -7.93 -15.75
N PHE A 144 -8.25 -7.61 -17.05
CA PHE A 144 -9.49 -7.21 -17.70
C PHE A 144 -10.52 -8.33 -17.80
N ALA A 145 -10.10 -9.59 -17.63
CA ALA A 145 -10.97 -10.75 -17.66
C ALA A 145 -11.64 -11.04 -16.31
N CYS A 146 -11.17 -10.44 -15.23
CA CYS A 146 -11.76 -10.63 -13.89
C CYS A 146 -13.19 -10.07 -13.80
N SER A 147 -13.94 -10.58 -12.85
CA SER A 147 -15.27 -10.08 -12.48
C SER A 147 -15.16 -8.85 -11.59
N THR A 148 -16.17 -7.99 -11.66
CA THR A 148 -16.42 -6.92 -10.68
C THR A 148 -17.52 -7.27 -9.68
N ASP A 149 -18.10 -8.47 -9.79
CA ASP A 149 -19.20 -8.95 -8.97
C ASP A 149 -18.65 -9.54 -7.66
N GLU A 150 -18.79 -8.81 -6.57
CA GLU A 150 -18.33 -9.21 -5.23
C GLU A 150 -19.14 -10.40 -4.65
N ALA A 151 -20.28 -10.75 -5.22
CA ALA A 151 -21.02 -11.96 -4.82
C ALA A 151 -20.26 -13.24 -5.18
N ARG A 152 -19.27 -13.16 -6.07
CA ARG A 152 -18.40 -14.27 -6.49
C ARG A 152 -16.92 -13.89 -6.33
N PRO A 153 -16.42 -13.83 -5.08
CA PRO A 153 -15.10 -13.25 -4.76
C PRO A 153 -13.93 -13.94 -5.49
N LEU A 154 -14.00 -15.25 -5.73
CA LEU A 154 -12.94 -15.99 -6.45
C LEU A 154 -12.67 -15.43 -7.85
N PHE A 155 -13.70 -14.93 -8.54
CA PHE A 155 -13.57 -14.36 -9.88
C PHE A 155 -13.17 -12.89 -9.89
N THR A 156 -13.13 -12.22 -8.74
CA THR A 156 -12.62 -10.84 -8.65
C THR A 156 -11.11 -10.78 -8.53
N GLY A 157 -10.44 -11.94 -8.38
CA GLY A 157 -9.00 -12.09 -8.31
C GLY A 157 -8.39 -12.73 -9.55
N ILE A 158 -7.07 -12.70 -9.61
CA ILE A 158 -6.24 -13.41 -10.58
C ILE A 158 -5.60 -14.59 -9.87
N LEU A 159 -5.75 -15.79 -10.42
CA LEU A 159 -4.98 -16.94 -10.01
C LEU A 159 -3.55 -16.76 -10.52
N VAL A 160 -2.61 -16.81 -9.60
CA VAL A 160 -1.16 -16.78 -9.84
C VAL A 160 -0.60 -18.14 -9.51
N GLU A 161 -0.03 -18.81 -10.49
CA GLU A 161 0.61 -20.12 -10.32
C GLU A 161 2.07 -20.03 -10.74
N LEU A 162 2.95 -20.59 -9.91
CA LEU A 162 4.35 -20.81 -10.21
C LEU A 162 4.61 -22.30 -10.14
N GLN A 163 4.93 -22.90 -11.26
CA GLN A 163 5.21 -24.31 -11.38
C GLN A 163 6.06 -24.60 -12.63
N ASP A 164 6.95 -25.60 -12.54
CA ASP A 164 7.75 -26.10 -13.66
C ASP A 164 8.54 -24.99 -14.40
N GLY A 165 9.12 -24.05 -13.66
CA GLY A 165 9.91 -22.95 -14.21
C GLY A 165 9.08 -21.90 -14.95
N LYS A 166 7.76 -21.84 -14.71
CA LYS A 166 6.83 -20.91 -15.34
C LYS A 166 5.96 -20.21 -14.31
N ILE A 167 5.70 -18.94 -14.55
CA ILE A 167 4.68 -18.18 -13.84
C ILE A 167 3.48 -17.95 -14.76
N THR A 168 2.29 -18.28 -14.28
CA THR A 168 1.03 -18.18 -15.01
C THR A 168 0.04 -17.35 -14.23
N PHE A 169 -0.54 -16.35 -14.89
CA PHE A 169 -1.65 -15.54 -14.38
C PHE A 169 -2.92 -15.91 -15.15
N VAL A 170 -4.01 -16.10 -14.40
CA VAL A 170 -5.32 -16.48 -14.97
C VAL A 170 -6.40 -15.57 -14.41
N GLY A 171 -7.09 -14.85 -15.27
CA GLY A 171 -8.27 -14.04 -14.95
C GLY A 171 -9.51 -14.57 -15.66
N THR A 172 -10.65 -14.61 -14.97
CA THR A 172 -11.93 -15.03 -15.57
C THR A 172 -13.13 -14.40 -14.83
N ASN A 173 -14.23 -14.22 -15.56
CA ASN A 173 -15.52 -13.82 -15.00
C ASN A 173 -16.65 -14.79 -15.40
N THR A 174 -16.31 -16.05 -15.78
CA THR A 174 -17.18 -17.10 -16.31
C THR A 174 -17.62 -16.94 -17.77
N HIS A 175 -17.57 -15.74 -18.35
CA HIS A 175 -17.90 -15.46 -19.75
C HIS A 175 -16.66 -15.31 -20.62
N ARG A 176 -15.53 -14.96 -20.03
CA ARG A 176 -14.23 -14.83 -20.69
C ARG A 176 -13.12 -15.34 -19.78
N LEU A 177 -12.07 -15.81 -20.41
CA LEU A 177 -10.86 -16.32 -19.75
C LEU A 177 -9.64 -15.70 -20.40
N SER A 178 -8.71 -15.22 -19.62
CA SER A 178 -7.40 -14.79 -20.09
C SER A 178 -6.31 -15.48 -19.30
N ILE A 179 -5.34 -16.04 -20.03
CA ILE A 179 -4.18 -16.74 -19.47
C ILE A 179 -2.92 -16.12 -20.06
N LYS A 180 -1.98 -15.81 -19.23
CA LYS A 180 -0.64 -15.38 -19.64
C LYS A 180 0.39 -16.14 -18.84
N THR A 181 1.32 -16.79 -19.56
CA THR A 181 2.43 -17.54 -18.97
C THR A 181 3.75 -16.96 -19.43
N MET A 182 4.74 -16.93 -18.53
CA MET A 182 6.11 -16.52 -18.81
C MET A 182 7.08 -17.46 -18.10
N GLU A 183 8.29 -17.59 -18.64
CA GLU A 183 9.38 -18.32 -17.99
C GLU A 183 9.81 -17.59 -16.71
N GLN A 184 9.93 -18.34 -15.64
CA GLN A 184 10.36 -17.84 -14.33
C GLN A 184 11.04 -18.96 -13.55
N GLU A 185 12.35 -18.89 -13.46
CA GLU A 185 13.12 -19.83 -12.66
C GLU A 185 12.72 -19.75 -11.18
N SER A 186 12.31 -20.88 -10.64
CA SER A 186 12.04 -21.04 -9.21
C SER A 186 12.08 -22.52 -8.87
N SER A 187 12.65 -22.84 -7.73
CA SER A 187 12.62 -24.18 -7.14
C SER A 187 11.32 -24.48 -6.38
N GLU A 188 10.47 -23.49 -6.19
CA GLU A 188 9.27 -23.60 -5.38
C GLU A 188 8.00 -23.54 -6.23
N ALA A 189 7.06 -24.42 -5.94
CA ALA A 189 5.71 -24.33 -6.47
C ALA A 189 4.85 -23.43 -5.57
N MET A 190 4.01 -22.60 -6.20
CA MET A 190 3.13 -21.65 -5.52
C MET A 190 1.83 -21.52 -6.29
N SER A 191 0.71 -21.41 -5.57
CA SER A 191 -0.59 -21.11 -6.16
C SER A 191 -1.39 -20.24 -5.21
N MET A 192 -1.92 -19.11 -5.72
CA MET A 192 -2.71 -18.18 -4.91
C MET A 192 -3.67 -17.38 -5.78
N ILE A 193 -4.72 -16.84 -5.17
CA ILE A 193 -5.61 -15.87 -5.81
C ILE A 193 -5.35 -14.51 -5.19
N ILE A 194 -4.91 -13.55 -6.02
CA ILE A 194 -4.67 -12.17 -5.61
C ILE A 194 -5.81 -11.30 -6.12
N PRO A 195 -6.45 -10.50 -5.25
CA PRO A 195 -7.50 -9.58 -5.69
C PRO A 195 -7.03 -8.66 -6.81
N SER A 196 -7.84 -8.50 -7.86
CA SER A 196 -7.51 -7.67 -9.02
C SER A 196 -7.23 -6.20 -8.65
N ARG A 197 -7.89 -5.69 -7.60
CA ARG A 197 -7.62 -4.37 -7.04
C ARG A 197 -6.17 -4.25 -6.56
N VAL A 198 -5.67 -5.24 -5.83
CA VAL A 198 -4.27 -5.25 -5.33
C VAL A 198 -3.28 -5.25 -6.49
N LEU A 199 -3.49 -6.12 -7.49
CA LEU A 199 -2.63 -6.18 -8.67
C LEU A 199 -2.69 -4.90 -9.51
N SER A 200 -3.86 -4.25 -9.61
CA SER A 200 -3.98 -2.94 -10.26
C SER A 200 -3.11 -1.89 -9.57
N GLU A 201 -3.09 -1.85 -8.26
CA GLU A 201 -2.28 -0.89 -7.51
C GLU A 201 -0.78 -1.22 -7.60
N ILE A 202 -0.41 -2.50 -7.60
CA ILE A 202 0.97 -2.91 -7.87
C ILE A 202 1.42 -2.40 -9.25
N ALA A 203 0.65 -2.65 -10.30
CA ALA A 203 0.99 -2.22 -11.65
C ALA A 203 1.11 -0.69 -11.79
N ARG A 204 0.33 0.08 -11.04
CA ARG A 204 0.40 1.55 -11.00
C ARG A 204 1.62 2.08 -10.28
N ASN A 205 2.10 1.38 -9.25
CA ASN A 205 3.25 1.79 -8.44
C ASN A 205 4.59 1.41 -9.08
N LEU A 206 4.59 0.44 -9.99
CA LEU A 206 5.77 0.03 -10.76
C LEU A 206 5.99 0.96 -11.97
N THR A 207 6.21 2.25 -11.74
CA THR A 207 6.32 3.27 -12.81
C THR A 207 7.74 3.80 -13.03
N SER A 208 8.76 3.17 -12.45
CA SER A 208 10.14 3.63 -12.60
C SER A 208 10.62 3.51 -14.05
N GLU A 209 11.41 4.47 -14.51
CA GLU A 209 12.07 4.46 -15.82
C GLU A 209 13.20 3.41 -15.90
N LEU A 210 13.66 2.93 -14.76
CA LEU A 210 14.70 1.90 -14.64
C LEU A 210 14.07 0.57 -14.21
N PRO A 211 14.52 -0.55 -14.80
CA PRO A 211 14.07 -1.88 -14.38
C PRO A 211 14.27 -2.08 -12.88
N GLN A 212 13.27 -2.58 -12.21
CA GLN A 212 13.29 -2.86 -10.78
C GLN A 212 12.92 -4.32 -10.52
N GLU A 213 13.50 -4.88 -9.48
CA GLU A 213 13.10 -6.18 -8.96
C GLU A 213 11.91 -6.03 -8.02
N VAL A 214 10.90 -6.84 -8.25
CA VAL A 214 9.71 -6.94 -7.39
C VAL A 214 9.76 -8.26 -6.66
N LYS A 215 9.69 -8.19 -5.34
CA LYS A 215 9.64 -9.39 -4.49
C LYS A 215 8.18 -9.70 -4.14
N LEU A 216 7.70 -10.84 -4.61
CA LEU A 216 6.43 -11.40 -4.18
C LEU A 216 6.68 -12.43 -3.09
N SER A 217 6.09 -12.19 -1.93
CA SER A 217 6.23 -13.06 -0.77
C SER A 217 4.88 -13.64 -0.40
N LEU A 218 4.83 -14.94 -0.16
CA LEU A 218 3.65 -15.64 0.34
C LEU A 218 3.81 -15.96 1.82
N LEU A 219 2.78 -15.59 2.58
CA LEU A 219 2.53 -16.16 3.89
C LEU A 219 1.55 -17.31 3.74
N ASN A 220 1.94 -18.49 4.15
CA ASN A 220 0.97 -19.56 4.41
C ASN A 220 0.10 -19.09 5.58
N ASN A 221 -1.10 -18.61 5.28
CA ASN A 221 -2.14 -18.59 6.29
C ASN A 221 -2.38 -20.05 6.67
N HIS A 222 -1.73 -20.51 7.72
CA HIS A 222 -2.23 -21.65 8.46
C HIS A 222 -3.60 -21.21 8.98
N GLY A 223 -4.61 -21.51 8.17
CA GLY A 223 -6.00 -21.27 8.52
C GLY A 223 -6.21 -21.86 9.89
N THR A 224 -6.68 -21.05 10.79
CA THR A 224 -7.36 -21.55 11.97
C THR A 224 -8.46 -22.47 11.47
N ASP A 225 -8.19 -23.78 11.53
CA ASP A 225 -9.24 -24.81 11.55
C ASP A 225 -10.25 -24.42 12.63
N ARG A 226 -11.41 -23.94 12.21
CA ARG A 226 -12.67 -23.96 12.96
C ARG A 226 -13.86 -24.08 12.02
#